data_2e813a39f393d33fa5c3578fe2a12d7e
#
_entry.id   2e813a39f393d33fa5c3578fe2a12d7e
#
_cell.length_a   1.000
_cell.length_b   1.000
_cell.length_c   1.000
_cell.angle_alpha   90.00
_cell.angle_beta   90.00
_cell.angle_gamma   90.00
#
_symmetry.space_group_name_H-M   'P 1'
#
loop_
_entity.id
_entity.type
_entity.pdbx_description
1 polymer ?
#
loop_
_entity_poly.entity_id
_entity_poly.type
_entity_poly.pdbx_seq_one_letter_code
_entity_poly.pdbx_strand_id
1 'polypeptide(L)' 'MTAHAKGSTVRWRWGSATAEGRLRERFERRVQRTIKGTRVVKNGTPDNPALLIEQDDGDLVLKRESELI' A
#
# COMPACT_ATOMS: atom_id res chain seq x y z
N MET A 1 3.88 -17.88 -5.03
CA MET A 1 3.19 -16.84 -4.30
C MET A 1 4.20 -15.87 -3.68
N THR A 2 4.02 -14.63 -3.93
CA THR A 2 4.96 -13.64 -3.44
C THR A 2 4.31 -12.79 -2.37
N ALA A 3 4.93 -12.73 -1.23
CA ALA A 3 4.50 -11.82 -0.21
C ALA A 3 5.56 -10.73 -0.10
N HIS A 4 5.14 -9.50 -0.12
CA HIS A 4 6.06 -8.41 0.09
C HIS A 4 6.39 -8.36 1.58
N ALA A 5 7.67 -8.40 1.90
CA ALA A 5 8.10 -8.35 3.28
C ALA A 5 8.06 -6.91 3.79
N LYS A 6 7.81 -6.78 5.08
CA LYS A 6 7.86 -5.48 5.73
C LYS A 6 9.23 -4.84 5.49
N GLY A 7 9.22 -3.58 5.10
CA GLY A 7 10.45 -2.85 4.81
C GLY A 7 10.91 -2.97 3.37
N SER A 8 10.30 -3.85 2.58
CA SER A 8 10.69 -3.98 1.18
C SER A 8 10.15 -2.83 0.35
N THR A 9 10.82 -2.55 -0.76
CA THR A 9 10.39 -1.52 -1.68
C THR A 9 9.31 -2.08 -2.59
N VAL A 10 8.20 -1.33 -2.72
CA VAL A 10 7.09 -1.68 -3.60
C VAL A 10 6.82 -0.51 -4.51
N ARG A 11 6.19 -0.78 -5.66
CA ARG A 11 5.91 0.24 -6.67
C ARG A 11 4.49 0.11 -7.18
N TRP A 12 3.94 1.22 -7.63
CA TRP A 12 2.62 1.24 -8.22
C TRP A 12 2.57 2.34 -9.27
N ARG A 13 1.57 2.29 -10.15
CA ARG A 13 1.42 3.29 -11.18
C ARG A 13 0.68 4.51 -10.64
N TRP A 14 1.17 5.66 -11.03
CA TRP A 14 0.58 6.94 -10.65
C TRP A 14 0.52 7.79 -11.91
N GLY A 15 -0.67 7.83 -12.55
CA GLY A 15 -0.79 8.52 -13.83
C GLY A 15 0.12 7.89 -14.88
N SER A 16 0.97 8.70 -15.49
CA SER A 16 1.95 8.21 -16.47
C SER A 16 3.29 7.90 -15.83
N ALA A 17 3.37 7.98 -14.50
CA ALA A 17 4.61 7.76 -13.79
C ALA A 17 4.48 6.56 -12.86
N THR A 18 5.58 6.20 -12.23
CA THR A 18 5.63 5.14 -11.24
C THR A 18 6.03 5.75 -9.90
N ALA A 19 5.32 5.38 -8.86
CA ALA A 19 5.68 5.77 -7.50
C ALA A 19 6.22 4.56 -6.76
N GLU A 20 6.99 4.80 -5.72
CA GLU A 20 7.50 3.71 -4.90
C GLU A 20 7.56 4.12 -3.44
N GLY A 21 7.59 3.11 -2.58
CA GLY A 21 7.69 3.33 -1.15
C GLY A 21 8.07 2.03 -0.48
N ARG A 22 8.07 2.06 0.85
CA ARG A 22 8.43 0.89 1.65
C ARG A 22 7.22 0.37 2.36
N LEU A 23 7.07 -0.95 2.34
CA LEU A 23 5.94 -1.61 2.99
C LEU A 23 6.10 -1.50 4.51
N ARG A 24 5.08 -0.94 5.15
CA ARG A 24 5.07 -0.78 6.60
C ARG A 24 4.21 -1.83 7.28
N GLU A 25 3.03 -2.11 6.73
CA GLU A 25 2.12 -3.08 7.31
C GLU A 25 1.27 -3.74 6.25
N ARG A 26 0.80 -4.94 6.56
CA ARG A 26 -0.02 -5.75 5.68
C ARG A 26 -1.29 -6.12 6.42
N PHE A 27 -2.45 -5.93 5.76
CA PHE A 27 -3.74 -6.22 6.36
C PHE A 27 -4.54 -7.15 5.45
N GLU A 28 -5.00 -8.26 6.00
CA GLU A 28 -5.83 -9.21 5.26
C GLU A 28 -7.29 -9.01 5.58
N ARG A 29 -7.66 -7.78 5.87
CA ARG A 29 -9.01 -7.39 6.25
C ARG A 29 -9.28 -5.98 5.78
N ARG A 30 -10.54 -5.55 5.95
CA ARG A 30 -10.88 -4.17 5.67
C ARG A 30 -10.12 -3.26 6.64
N VAL A 31 -9.52 -2.23 6.09
CA VAL A 31 -8.74 -1.28 6.86
C VAL A 31 -9.01 0.12 6.34
N GLN A 32 -9.00 1.09 7.24
CA GLN A 32 -9.11 2.49 6.85
C GLN A 32 -8.06 3.30 7.58
N ARG A 33 -7.58 4.33 6.89
CA ARG A 33 -6.59 5.26 7.42
C ARG A 33 -6.92 6.65 6.91
N THR A 34 -6.65 7.65 7.75
CA THR A 34 -6.73 9.02 7.30
C THR A 34 -5.37 9.42 6.79
N ILE A 35 -5.30 9.74 5.51
CA ILE A 35 -4.04 10.08 4.85
C ILE A 35 -4.21 11.47 4.26
N LYS A 36 -3.40 12.41 4.71
CA LYS A 36 -3.46 13.81 4.26
C LYS A 36 -4.87 14.37 4.38
N GLY A 37 -5.53 14.07 5.50
CA GLY A 37 -6.86 14.57 5.75
C GLY A 37 -7.97 13.84 5.03
N THR A 38 -7.65 12.82 4.25
CA THR A 38 -8.62 12.05 3.48
C THR A 38 -8.74 10.65 4.05
N ARG A 39 -9.96 10.19 4.23
CA ARG A 39 -10.19 8.82 4.67
C ARG A 39 -10.06 7.87 3.49
N VAL A 40 -9.14 6.94 3.60
CA VAL A 40 -8.91 5.93 2.57
C VAL A 40 -9.30 4.58 3.13
N VAL A 41 -10.12 3.84 2.40
CA VAL A 41 -10.58 2.52 2.82
C VAL A 41 -10.18 1.51 1.77
N LYS A 42 -9.62 0.39 2.21
CA LYS A 42 -9.28 -0.72 1.34
C LYS A 42 -9.77 -2.02 1.98
N ASN A 43 -10.31 -2.89 1.15
CA ASN A 43 -10.76 -4.20 1.61
C ASN A 43 -9.68 -5.22 1.29
N GLY A 44 -8.85 -5.52 2.27
CA GLY A 44 -7.81 -6.52 2.11
C GLY A 44 -8.36 -7.92 2.33
N THR A 45 -7.78 -8.88 1.66
CA THR A 45 -8.08 -10.30 1.85
C THR A 45 -6.75 -11.05 1.91
N PRO A 46 -6.74 -12.31 2.33
CA PRO A 46 -5.48 -13.07 2.31
C PRO A 46 -4.85 -13.15 0.92
N ASP A 47 -5.69 -13.20 -0.11
CA ASP A 47 -5.20 -13.29 -1.48
C ASP A 47 -4.81 -11.92 -2.06
N ASN A 48 -5.35 -10.85 -1.49
CA ASN A 48 -5.12 -9.51 -2.00
C ASN A 48 -5.12 -8.53 -0.82
N PRO A 49 -4.08 -8.56 0.00
CA PRO A 49 -4.06 -7.77 1.21
C PRO A 49 -3.94 -6.28 0.93
N ALA A 50 -4.40 -5.48 1.88
CA ALA A 50 -4.18 -4.05 1.87
C ALA A 50 -2.80 -3.78 2.47
N LEU A 51 -2.06 -2.87 1.86
CA LEU A 51 -0.69 -2.58 2.25
C LEU A 51 -0.56 -1.12 2.59
N LEU A 52 -0.03 -0.85 3.77
CA LEU A 52 0.30 0.50 4.18
C LEU A 52 1.75 0.75 3.78
N ILE A 53 1.96 1.77 2.97
CA ILE A 53 3.26 2.03 2.35
C ILE A 53 3.70 3.43 2.70
N GLU A 54 4.96 3.57 3.06
CA GLU A 54 5.56 4.87 3.36
C GLU A 54 6.47 5.28 2.23
N GLN A 55 6.23 6.47 1.69
CA GLN A 55 7.07 7.03 0.64
C GLN A 55 8.29 7.72 1.26
N ASP A 56 9.27 8.04 0.41
CA ASP A 56 10.52 8.63 0.88
C ASP A 56 10.34 9.95 1.61
N ASP A 57 9.30 10.69 1.26
CA ASP A 57 9.00 11.96 1.92
C ASP A 57 8.21 11.80 3.23
N GLY A 58 7.97 10.56 3.64
CA GLY A 58 7.22 10.28 4.86
C GLY A 58 5.73 10.17 4.65
N ASP A 59 5.23 10.45 3.46
CA ASP A 59 3.81 10.30 3.17
C ASP A 59 3.40 8.84 3.15
N LEU A 60 2.18 8.58 3.60
CA LEU A 60 1.65 7.22 3.62
C LEU A 60 0.64 7.05 2.51
N VAL A 61 0.57 5.86 1.94
CA VAL A 61 -0.47 5.48 1.00
C VAL A 61 -0.97 4.10 1.39
N LEU A 62 -2.18 3.79 0.96
CA LEU A 62 -2.80 2.51 1.25
C LEU A 62 -3.21 1.90 -0.09
N LYS A 63 -2.63 0.76 -0.43
CA LYS A 63 -2.87 0.08 -1.70
C LYS A 63 -3.15 -1.39 -1.44
N ARG A 64 -3.94 -2.02 -2.32
CA ARG A 64 -4.03 -3.47 -2.30
C ARG A 64 -2.88 -4.04 -3.11
N GLU A 65 -2.48 -5.26 -2.79
CA GLU A 65 -1.34 -5.87 -3.45
C GLU A 65 -1.53 -5.91 -4.97
N SER A 66 -2.76 -6.11 -5.43
CA SER A 66 -3.05 -6.15 -6.86
C SER A 66 -2.81 -4.81 -7.55
N GLU A 67 -2.69 -3.72 -6.80
CA GLU A 67 -2.43 -2.40 -7.38
C GLU A 67 -0.94 -2.14 -7.57
N LEU A 68 -0.09 -3.04 -7.12
CA LEU A 68 1.36 -2.90 -7.27
C LEU A 68 1.81 -3.47 -8.61
N ILE A 69 2.99 -3.05 -9.04
CA ILE A 69 3.61 -3.58 -10.24
C ILE A 69 4.88 -4.33 -9.89
#